data_068abddad8c589de2f4b7ed36ad15598
#
_entry.id   068abddad8c589de2f4b7ed36ad15598
#
_cell.length_a   1.000
_cell.length_b   1.000
_cell.length_c   1.000
_cell.angle_alpha   90.00
_cell.angle_beta   90.00
_cell.angle_gamma   90.00
#
_symmetry.space_group_name_H-M   'P 1'
#
loop_
_entity.id
_entity.type
_entity.pdbx_description
1 polymer ?
#
loop_
_entity_poly.entity_id
_entity_poly.type
_entity_poly.pdbx_seq_one_letter_code
_entity_poly.pdbx_strand_id
1 'polypeptide(L)'
;ASARLQILTGQKPLPLFRAPGGKTSPQLLASAKACGFTHVGWAPAGFLGDELSSDKFSNAALLRNALQGIRTGDILMAHLGIWSRKDVWAPAILEPLIMGLKDRGFCFRTLREHPDYRPLQAR
;
A
#
# COMPACT_ATOMS: atom_id res chain seq x y z
N ALA A 1 14.95 -7.08 -13.32
CA ALA A 1 14.67 -6.92 -11.88
C ALA A 1 14.29 -8.25 -11.24
N SER A 2 13.27 -9.01 -11.73
CA SER A 2 12.76 -10.24 -11.11
C SER A 2 13.82 -11.34 -10.91
N ALA A 3 14.62 -11.63 -11.93
CA ALA A 3 15.70 -12.63 -11.83
C ALA A 3 16.72 -12.25 -10.73
N ARG A 4 17.06 -10.98 -10.62
CA ARG A 4 17.97 -10.50 -9.58
C ARG A 4 17.38 -10.66 -8.18
N LEU A 5 16.09 -10.34 -8.01
CA LEU A 5 15.38 -10.55 -6.74
C LEU A 5 15.33 -12.03 -6.38
N GLN A 6 15.04 -12.90 -7.34
CA GLN A 6 15.03 -14.33 -7.10
C GLN A 6 16.40 -14.88 -6.66
N ILE A 7 17.48 -14.40 -7.26
CA ILE A 7 18.85 -14.77 -6.84
C ILE A 7 19.12 -14.32 -5.41
N LEU A 8 18.74 -13.08 -5.05
CA LEU A 8 19.01 -12.51 -3.74
C LEU A 8 18.16 -13.10 -2.62
N THR A 9 16.93 -13.49 -2.91
CA THR A 9 15.96 -13.96 -1.90
C THR A 9 15.76 -15.46 -1.88
N GLY A 10 16.24 -16.17 -2.91
CA GLY A 10 15.95 -17.59 -3.11
C GLY A 10 14.50 -17.89 -3.50
N GLN A 11 13.66 -16.85 -3.64
CA GLN A 11 12.22 -17.01 -3.92
C GLN A 11 11.83 -16.31 -5.22
N LYS A 12 10.94 -16.95 -6.00
CA LYS A 12 10.35 -16.31 -7.18
C LYS A 12 9.48 -15.14 -6.73
N PRO A 13 9.74 -13.91 -7.20
CA PRO A 13 8.90 -12.76 -6.87
C PRO A 13 7.46 -12.96 -7.37
N LEU A 14 6.50 -12.42 -6.66
CA LEU A 14 5.12 -12.34 -7.15
C LEU A 14 5.08 -11.50 -8.44
N PRO A 15 4.18 -11.83 -9.38
CA PRO A 15 4.02 -11.07 -10.62
C PRO A 15 3.26 -9.75 -10.37
N LEU A 16 3.68 -9.02 -9.34
CA LEU A 16 3.08 -7.77 -8.92
C LEU A 16 4.13 -6.66 -8.93
N PHE A 17 3.71 -5.45 -9.26
CA PHE A 17 4.55 -4.27 -9.15
C PHE A 17 3.74 -3.05 -8.72
N ARG A 18 4.40 -2.05 -8.19
CA ARG A 18 3.84 -0.72 -7.95
C ARG A 18 4.66 0.30 -8.73
N ALA A 19 3.95 1.15 -9.49
CA ALA A 19 4.61 2.21 -10.24
C ALA A 19 5.23 3.24 -9.29
N PRO A 20 6.45 3.72 -9.56
CA PRO A 20 7.06 4.78 -8.76
C PRO A 20 6.16 6.01 -8.67
N GLY A 21 5.99 6.54 -7.45
CA GLY A 21 5.08 7.65 -7.17
C GLY A 21 3.60 7.35 -7.47
N GLY A 22 3.24 6.07 -7.67
CA GLY A 22 1.87 5.67 -8.04
C GLY A 22 1.42 6.10 -9.44
N LYS A 23 2.29 6.72 -10.22
CA LYS A 23 1.95 7.25 -11.55
C LYS A 23 1.85 6.14 -12.58
N THR A 24 0.68 5.97 -13.18
CA THR A 24 0.42 4.99 -14.22
C THR A 24 0.04 5.65 -15.54
N SER A 25 0.25 4.93 -16.63
CA SER A 25 -0.27 5.26 -17.95
C SER A 25 -0.76 3.99 -18.64
N PRO A 26 -1.65 4.07 -19.64
CA PRO A 26 -2.08 2.91 -20.41
C PRO A 26 -0.90 2.14 -21.00
N GLN A 27 0.10 2.84 -21.51
CA GLN A 27 1.31 2.25 -22.08
C GLN A 27 2.14 1.49 -21.03
N LEU A 28 2.35 2.10 -19.84
CA LEU A 28 3.06 1.44 -18.74
C LEU A 28 2.36 0.15 -18.32
N LEU A 29 1.04 0.22 -18.14
CA LEU A 29 0.25 -0.94 -17.72
C LEU A 29 0.25 -2.05 -18.78
N ALA A 30 0.15 -1.69 -20.06
CA ALA A 30 0.24 -2.65 -21.16
C ALA A 30 1.61 -3.32 -21.22
N SER A 31 2.70 -2.56 -21.08
CA SER A 31 4.06 -3.09 -21.06
C SER A 31 4.30 -4.02 -19.88
N ALA A 32 3.84 -3.64 -18.70
CA ALA A 32 3.94 -4.48 -17.52
C ALA A 32 3.16 -5.79 -17.68
N LYS A 33 1.95 -5.72 -18.22
CA LYS A 33 1.12 -6.89 -18.52
C LYS A 33 1.79 -7.82 -19.53
N ALA A 34 2.40 -7.28 -20.59
CA ALA A 34 3.15 -8.05 -21.57
C ALA A 34 4.36 -8.78 -20.95
N CYS A 35 4.94 -8.22 -19.88
CA CYS A 35 5.99 -8.85 -19.08
C CYS A 35 5.44 -9.77 -17.96
N GLY A 36 4.14 -10.00 -17.90
CA GLY A 36 3.50 -10.87 -16.92
C GLY A 36 3.28 -10.22 -15.55
N PHE A 37 3.37 -8.89 -15.43
CA PHE A 37 3.19 -8.16 -14.15
C PHE A 37 1.86 -7.43 -14.08
N THR A 38 1.27 -7.42 -12.89
CA THR A 38 0.05 -6.66 -12.57
C THR A 38 0.38 -5.51 -11.62
N HIS A 39 -0.13 -4.34 -11.91
CA HIS A 39 0.03 -3.17 -11.04
C HIS A 39 -0.84 -3.30 -9.79
N VAL A 40 -0.25 -2.94 -8.64
CA VAL A 40 -0.95 -2.82 -7.35
C VAL A 40 -0.99 -1.36 -6.96
N GLY A 41 -2.19 -0.79 -6.96
CA GLY A 41 -2.45 0.54 -6.43
C GLY A 41 -2.85 0.51 -4.94
N TRP A 42 -3.59 1.51 -4.54
CA TRP A 42 -4.26 1.60 -3.24
C TRP A 42 -5.63 2.23 -3.43
N ALA A 43 -6.54 2.00 -2.47
CA ALA A 43 -7.83 2.66 -2.45
C ALA A 43 -7.67 4.16 -2.14
N PRO A 44 -8.59 5.04 -2.57
CA PRO A 44 -8.53 6.45 -2.23
C PRO A 44 -8.39 6.70 -0.72
N ALA A 45 -9.17 6.00 0.12
CA ALA A 45 -9.05 6.05 1.57
C ALA A 45 -7.82 5.33 2.12
N GLY A 46 -7.19 4.47 1.31
CA GLY A 46 -5.94 3.78 1.63
C GLY A 46 -4.69 4.63 1.46
N PHE A 47 -4.80 5.81 0.84
CA PHE A 47 -3.77 6.84 0.90
C PHE A 47 -3.80 7.47 2.29
N LEU A 48 -2.90 7.03 3.16
CA LEU A 48 -2.92 7.42 4.57
C LEU A 48 -2.42 8.84 4.83
N GLY A 49 -1.88 9.50 3.80
CA GLY A 49 -1.44 10.90 3.87
C GLY A 49 -0.14 11.10 4.65
N ASP A 50 0.58 10.05 4.96
CA ASP A 50 1.81 10.06 5.76
C ASP A 50 2.96 10.85 5.10
N GLU A 51 2.86 11.16 3.82
CA GLU A 51 3.80 12.01 3.07
C GLU A 51 3.35 13.48 2.95
N LEU A 52 2.15 13.82 3.44
CA LEU A 52 1.63 15.18 3.40
C LEU A 52 2.27 16.03 4.51
N SER A 53 2.41 17.34 4.26
CA SER A 53 2.96 18.28 5.24
C SER A 53 2.16 18.29 6.55
N SER A 54 2.85 18.14 7.68
CA SER A 54 2.26 18.20 9.01
C SER A 54 1.65 19.56 9.36
N ASP A 55 2.10 20.64 8.74
CA ASP A 55 1.55 21.98 8.95
C ASP A 55 0.09 22.09 8.46
N LYS A 56 -0.30 21.28 7.48
CA LYS A 56 -1.65 21.26 6.92
C LYS A 56 -2.45 20.02 7.31
N PHE A 57 -1.78 18.91 7.56
CA PHE A 57 -2.39 17.60 7.81
C PHE A 57 -1.79 16.99 9.07
N SER A 58 -2.41 17.30 10.23
CA SER A 58 -1.97 16.75 11.50
C SER A 58 -2.17 15.23 11.55
N ASN A 59 -1.35 14.52 12.33
CA ASN A 59 -1.47 13.08 12.56
C ASN A 59 -2.88 12.69 13.03
N ALA A 60 -3.48 13.47 13.93
CA ALA A 60 -4.83 13.22 14.42
C ALA A 60 -5.89 13.33 13.32
N ALA A 61 -5.76 14.28 12.41
CA ALA A 61 -6.69 14.43 11.28
C ALA A 61 -6.54 13.26 10.29
N LEU A 62 -5.30 12.86 9.96
CA LEU A 62 -5.03 11.73 9.08
C LEU A 62 -5.58 10.41 9.65
N LEU A 63 -5.34 10.16 10.95
CA LEU A 63 -5.88 8.98 11.64
C LEU A 63 -7.41 8.94 11.58
N ARG A 64 -8.06 10.04 11.93
CA ARG A 64 -9.52 10.14 11.89
C ARG A 64 -10.08 9.88 10.50
N ASN A 65 -9.50 10.50 9.47
CA ASN A 65 -9.92 10.32 8.08
C ASN A 65 -9.76 8.88 7.62
N ALA A 66 -8.64 8.24 7.94
CA ALA A 66 -8.38 6.84 7.63
C ALA A 66 -9.40 5.92 8.33
N LEU A 67 -9.61 6.11 9.63
CA LEU A 67 -10.60 5.31 10.39
C LEU A 67 -12.03 5.49 9.84
N GLN A 68 -12.41 6.65 9.35
CA GLN A 68 -13.73 6.90 8.78
C GLN A 68 -13.88 6.39 7.36
N GLY A 69 -12.82 6.50 6.56
CA GLY A 69 -12.86 6.28 5.11
C GLY A 69 -12.62 4.84 4.68
N ILE A 70 -11.77 4.09 5.38
CA ILE A 70 -11.35 2.75 4.98
C ILE A 70 -12.52 1.77 4.97
N ARG A 71 -12.57 0.93 3.94
CA ARG A 71 -13.59 -0.10 3.70
C ARG A 71 -12.94 -1.48 3.54
N THR A 72 -13.75 -2.52 3.66
CA THR A 72 -13.32 -3.90 3.40
C THR A 72 -12.79 -4.06 1.97
N GLY A 73 -11.63 -4.67 1.83
CA GLY A 73 -10.96 -4.87 0.55
C GLY A 73 -10.04 -3.71 0.14
N ASP A 74 -9.99 -2.63 0.91
CA ASP A 74 -9.06 -1.52 0.61
C ASP A 74 -7.60 -1.94 0.82
N ILE A 75 -6.76 -1.53 -0.12
CA ILE A 75 -5.30 -1.63 0.00
C ILE A 75 -4.80 -0.33 0.61
N LEU A 76 -4.10 -0.45 1.72
CA LEU A 76 -3.51 0.69 2.44
C LEU A 76 -2.06 0.89 2.02
N MET A 77 -1.65 2.15 1.92
CA MET A 77 -0.30 2.53 1.54
C MET A 77 0.27 3.48 2.59
N ALA A 78 1.38 3.09 3.18
CA ALA A 78 2.15 3.87 4.14
C ALA A 78 3.64 3.82 3.81
N HIS A 79 4.34 4.87 4.17
CA HIS A 79 5.80 4.96 4.09
C HIS A 79 6.41 4.87 5.49
N LEU A 80 7.58 4.25 5.59
CA LEU A 80 8.35 4.25 6.82
C LEU A 80 9.43 5.33 6.72
N GLY A 81 9.26 6.40 7.50
CA GLY A 81 10.27 7.46 7.59
C GLY A 81 10.19 8.50 6.48
N ILE A 82 9.15 9.29 6.46
CA ILE A 82 9.06 10.50 5.63
C ILE A 82 9.73 11.67 6.33
N TRP A 83 10.90 12.04 5.86
CA TRP A 83 11.73 13.10 6.42
C TRP A 83 11.12 14.52 6.31
N SER A 84 10.17 14.73 5.39
CA SER A 84 9.51 16.02 5.19
C SER A 84 8.47 16.38 6.26
N ARG A 85 8.10 15.43 7.13
CA ARG A 85 7.16 15.69 8.23
C ARG A 85 7.91 16.09 9.49
N LYS A 86 7.38 17.10 10.19
CA LYS A 86 7.86 17.52 11.52
C LYS A 86 7.40 16.56 12.62
N ASP A 87 6.16 16.05 12.50
CA ASP A 87 5.60 15.01 13.34
C ASP A 87 5.70 13.65 12.63
N VAL A 88 6.39 12.71 13.22
CA VAL A 88 6.59 11.39 12.64
C VAL A 88 5.25 10.65 12.62
N TRP A 89 4.79 10.26 11.41
CA TRP A 89 3.54 9.53 11.26
C TRP A 89 3.68 8.08 11.72
N ALA A 90 4.68 7.38 11.23
CA ALA A 90 4.99 6.02 11.66
C ALA A 90 6.20 6.06 12.64
N PRO A 91 6.17 5.33 13.78
CA PRO A 91 5.13 4.38 14.19
C PRO A 91 3.95 5.03 14.93
N ALA A 92 4.00 6.33 15.26
CA ALA A 92 3.07 7.00 16.17
C ALA A 92 1.57 6.82 15.81
N ILE A 93 1.26 6.78 14.50
CA ILE A 93 -0.12 6.66 14.01
C ILE A 93 -0.44 5.23 13.51
N LEU A 94 0.58 4.47 13.13
CA LEU A 94 0.37 3.14 12.57
C LEU A 94 -0.31 2.19 13.58
N GLU A 95 0.14 2.20 14.84
CA GLU A 95 -0.44 1.36 15.89
C GLU A 95 -1.90 1.74 16.19
N PRO A 96 -2.24 3.01 16.52
CA PRO A 96 -3.64 3.40 16.74
C PRO A 96 -4.53 3.21 15.51
N LEU A 97 -4.01 3.32 14.29
CA LEU A 97 -4.76 2.99 13.07
C LEU A 97 -5.10 1.49 13.01
N ILE A 98 -4.11 0.63 13.25
CA ILE A 98 -4.32 -0.83 13.26
C ILE A 98 -5.33 -1.22 14.32
N MET A 99 -5.17 -0.72 15.54
CA MET A 99 -6.10 -1.02 16.64
C MET A 99 -7.50 -0.52 16.34
N GLY A 100 -7.66 0.74 15.92
CA GLY A 100 -8.97 1.30 15.61
C GLY A 100 -9.67 0.60 14.43
N LEU A 101 -8.95 0.09 13.44
CA LEU A 101 -9.53 -0.73 12.38
C LEU A 101 -9.95 -2.11 12.91
N LYS A 102 -9.16 -2.74 13.76
CA LYS A 102 -9.51 -4.01 14.42
C LYS A 102 -10.76 -3.88 15.28
N ASP A 103 -10.88 -2.82 16.05
CA ASP A 103 -12.07 -2.52 16.89
C ASP A 103 -13.33 -2.34 16.05
N ARG A 104 -13.17 -1.92 14.80
CA ARG A 104 -14.26 -1.86 13.80
C ARG A 104 -14.51 -3.19 13.08
N GLY A 105 -13.85 -4.27 13.48
CA GLY A 105 -14.03 -5.60 12.91
C GLY A 105 -13.20 -5.88 11.65
N PHE A 106 -12.22 -5.04 11.30
CA PHE A 106 -11.35 -5.33 10.16
C PHE A 106 -10.27 -6.36 10.51
N CYS A 107 -9.93 -7.21 9.53
CA CYS A 107 -8.78 -8.09 9.55
C CYS A 107 -7.76 -7.60 8.52
N PHE A 108 -6.47 -7.63 8.88
CA PHE A 108 -5.39 -7.36 7.94
C PHE A 108 -4.97 -8.62 7.21
N ARG A 109 -4.81 -8.52 5.89
CA ARG A 109 -4.38 -9.61 5.02
C ARG A 109 -3.23 -9.16 4.13
N THR A 110 -2.48 -10.11 3.63
CA THR A 110 -1.44 -9.83 2.64
C THR A 110 -2.04 -9.72 1.24
N LEU A 111 -1.31 -9.11 0.31
CA LEU A 111 -1.71 -9.10 -1.11
C LEU A 111 -1.87 -10.51 -1.69
N ARG A 112 -1.20 -11.52 -1.11
CA ARG A 112 -1.37 -12.93 -1.50
C ARG A 112 -2.79 -13.43 -1.29
N GLU A 113 -3.50 -12.88 -0.34
CA GLU A 113 -4.85 -13.26 0.03
C GLU A 113 -5.92 -12.35 -0.59
N HIS A 114 -5.49 -11.24 -1.23
CA HIS A 114 -6.41 -10.29 -1.84
C HIS A 114 -7.12 -10.93 -3.06
N PRO A 115 -8.46 -10.79 -3.19
CA PRO A 115 -9.23 -11.42 -4.26
C PRO A 115 -8.68 -11.18 -5.67
N ASP A 116 -8.25 -9.95 -5.96
CA ASP A 116 -7.76 -9.56 -7.29
C ASP A 116 -6.38 -10.12 -7.62
N TYR A 117 -5.56 -10.45 -6.62
CA TYR A 117 -4.16 -10.85 -6.81
C TYR A 117 -3.89 -12.32 -6.48
N ARG A 118 -4.71 -12.96 -5.67
CA ARG A 118 -4.57 -14.37 -5.34
C ARG A 118 -4.56 -15.29 -6.57
N PRO A 119 -5.40 -15.09 -7.60
CA PRO A 119 -5.38 -15.94 -8.79
C PRO A 119 -4.09 -15.87 -9.61
N LEU A 120 -3.32 -14.79 -9.48
CA LEU A 120 -2.07 -14.58 -10.23
C LEU A 120 -0.90 -15.42 -9.70
N GLN A 121 -1.06 -16.05 -8.53
CA GLN A 121 -0.03 -16.85 -7.88
C GLN A 121 -0.09 -18.34 -8.28
N ALA A 122 -1.20 -18.77 -8.85
CA ALA A 122 -1.44 -20.14 -9.27
C ALA A 122 -0.89 -20.48 -10.67
N ARG A 123 -0.14 -19.54 -11.31
CA ARG A 123 0.42 -19.71 -12.66
C ARG A 123 1.93 -19.89 -12.64
#